data_ce0b7e15cfabc6febedee8b3cdc97218
#
_entry.id   ce0b7e15cfabc6febedee8b3cdc97218
#
_cell.length_a   1.000
_cell.length_b   1.000
_cell.length_c   1.000
_cell.angle_alpha   90.00
_cell.angle_beta   90.00
_cell.angle_gamma   90.00
#
_symmetry.space_group_name_H-M   'P 1'
#
loop_
_entity.id
_entity.type
_entity.pdbx_description
1 polymer ?
#
loop_
_entity_poly.entity_id
_entity_poly.type
_entity_poly.pdbx_seq_one_letter_code
_entity_poly.pdbx_strand_id
1 'polypeptide(L)'
;KSLFDSSEAAIKRVMDVNTTAHFWTIREFVPAMIKRNSGSVIAVSSMAGMTGTANLNDYCASKYAVVGLMESLEGQLYNEGARGVHCSVICPYYIDTGMFAGVNPGVLPLLKPRQVVNAMMHAIEYGDHFVTCPWYLQSVVYLCRLLLPYPVVMHCFKVLGVLDSMNTFTGRKTKQE
;
A
#
# COMPACT_ATOMS: atom_id res chain seq x y z
N LYS A 1 -5.55 -4.47 -15.68
CA LYS A 1 -6.20 -4.01 -16.91
C LYS A 1 -5.91 -2.54 -17.12
N SER A 2 -5.93 -2.07 -18.39
CA SER A 2 -5.91 -0.64 -18.68
C SER A 2 -7.10 0.05 -18.00
N LEU A 3 -6.93 1.31 -17.60
CA LEU A 3 -8.02 2.12 -17.08
C LEU A 3 -9.18 2.20 -18.08
N PHE A 4 -8.85 2.27 -19.36
CA PHE A 4 -9.84 2.40 -20.45
C PHE A 4 -10.69 1.13 -20.67
N ASP A 5 -10.21 -0.02 -20.19
CA ASP A 5 -10.89 -1.32 -20.28
C ASP A 5 -11.56 -1.73 -18.95
N SER A 6 -11.45 -0.89 -17.92
CA SER A 6 -12.02 -1.15 -16.60
C SER A 6 -13.45 -0.66 -16.53
N SER A 7 -14.38 -1.50 -16.10
CA SER A 7 -15.76 -1.08 -15.88
C SER A 7 -15.89 -0.21 -14.62
N GLU A 8 -16.85 0.70 -14.60
CA GLU A 8 -17.16 1.52 -13.42
C GLU A 8 -17.40 0.67 -12.17
N ALA A 9 -18.12 -0.44 -12.31
CA ALA A 9 -18.40 -1.36 -11.22
C ALA A 9 -17.09 -1.99 -10.66
N ALA A 10 -16.12 -2.30 -11.52
CA ALA A 10 -14.83 -2.84 -11.08
C ALA A 10 -14.02 -1.79 -10.32
N ILE A 11 -13.94 -0.56 -10.86
CA ILE A 11 -13.26 0.57 -10.20
C ILE A 11 -13.89 0.84 -8.83
N LYS A 12 -15.22 0.97 -8.78
CA LYS A 12 -15.95 1.18 -7.54
C LYS A 12 -15.66 0.08 -6.52
N ARG A 13 -15.69 -1.18 -6.92
CA ARG A 13 -15.39 -2.32 -6.05
C ARG A 13 -13.99 -2.25 -5.47
N VAL A 14 -12.98 -1.89 -6.27
CA VAL A 14 -11.61 -1.73 -5.80
C VAL A 14 -11.53 -0.63 -4.73
N MET A 15 -12.16 0.51 -4.97
CA MET A 15 -12.22 1.62 -4.01
C MET A 15 -12.98 1.23 -2.73
N ASP A 16 -14.12 0.59 -2.85
CA ASP A 16 -14.93 0.18 -1.70
C ASP A 16 -14.17 -0.81 -0.80
N VAL A 17 -13.54 -1.83 -1.40
CA VAL A 17 -12.81 -2.86 -0.64
C VAL A 17 -11.48 -2.34 -0.09
N ASN A 18 -10.70 -1.65 -0.91
CA ASN A 18 -9.33 -1.27 -0.53
C ASN A 18 -9.26 0.03 0.27
N THR A 19 -10.26 0.90 0.19
CA THR A 19 -10.25 2.23 0.80
C THR A 19 -11.42 2.45 1.72
N THR A 20 -12.66 2.42 1.19
CA THR A 20 -13.87 2.78 1.95
C THR A 20 -14.07 1.89 3.18
N ALA A 21 -13.76 0.60 3.08
CA ALA A 21 -13.84 -0.33 4.20
C ALA A 21 -12.96 0.08 5.41
N HIS A 22 -11.82 0.74 5.19
CA HIS A 22 -10.97 1.22 6.27
C HIS A 22 -11.65 2.31 7.09
N PHE A 23 -12.40 3.21 6.47
CA PHE A 23 -13.15 4.25 7.20
C PHE A 23 -14.14 3.64 8.18
N TRP A 24 -14.83 2.58 7.78
CA TRP A 24 -15.82 1.92 8.63
C TRP A 24 -15.16 1.18 9.79
N THR A 25 -14.07 0.45 9.55
CA THR A 25 -13.33 -0.23 10.62
C THR A 25 -12.70 0.76 11.60
N ILE A 26 -12.09 1.85 11.10
CA ILE A 26 -11.51 2.89 11.94
C ILE A 26 -12.59 3.53 12.82
N ARG A 27 -13.73 3.92 12.24
CA ARG A 27 -14.85 4.52 12.97
C ARG A 27 -15.39 3.64 14.09
N GLU A 28 -15.39 2.34 13.89
CA GLU A 28 -15.91 1.38 14.87
C GLU A 28 -14.93 1.15 16.02
N PHE A 29 -13.64 0.97 15.72
CA PHE A 29 -12.69 0.47 16.71
C PHE A 29 -11.82 1.55 17.36
N VAL A 30 -11.47 2.62 16.64
CA VAL A 30 -10.52 3.63 17.14
C VAL A 30 -11.06 4.45 18.32
N PRO A 31 -12.34 4.85 18.41
CA PRO A 31 -12.85 5.60 19.55
C PRO A 31 -12.61 4.90 20.90
N ALA A 32 -12.75 3.59 20.95
CA ALA A 32 -12.47 2.81 22.17
C ALA A 32 -10.97 2.77 22.49
N MET A 33 -10.09 2.79 21.47
CA MET A 33 -8.64 2.90 21.66
C MET A 33 -8.24 4.25 22.22
N ILE A 34 -8.81 5.34 21.68
CA ILE A 34 -8.60 6.71 22.17
C ILE A 34 -9.01 6.82 23.64
N LYS A 35 -10.21 6.33 24.00
CA LYS A 35 -10.73 6.40 25.37
C LYS A 35 -9.82 5.72 26.39
N ARG A 36 -9.20 4.59 26.04
CA ARG A 36 -8.26 3.87 26.92
C ARG A 36 -6.81 4.29 26.73
N ASN A 37 -6.54 5.20 25.77
CA ASN A 37 -5.21 5.64 25.34
C ASN A 37 -4.26 4.46 25.06
N SER A 38 -4.75 3.44 24.37
CA SER A 38 -3.96 2.23 24.04
C SER A 38 -4.57 1.50 22.86
N GLY A 39 -3.74 1.20 21.86
CA GLY A 39 -4.13 0.44 20.68
C GLY A 39 -3.17 0.58 19.52
N SER A 40 -3.34 -0.28 18.50
CA SER A 40 -2.59 -0.19 17.25
C SER A 40 -3.54 -0.38 16.08
N VAL A 41 -3.45 0.53 15.11
CA VAL A 41 -4.19 0.49 13.84
C VAL A 41 -3.19 0.23 12.73
N ILE A 42 -3.30 -0.93 12.08
CA ILE A 42 -2.40 -1.34 11.02
C ILE A 42 -3.16 -1.42 9.70
N ALA A 43 -2.79 -0.59 8.74
CA ALA A 43 -3.34 -0.66 7.39
C ALA A 43 -2.31 -1.23 6.40
N VAL A 44 -2.73 -2.20 5.60
CA VAL A 44 -1.90 -2.77 4.54
C VAL A 44 -2.19 -2.05 3.24
N SER A 45 -1.28 -1.14 2.88
CA SER A 45 -1.26 -0.49 1.58
C SER A 45 -0.41 -1.28 0.58
N SER A 46 0.47 -0.63 -0.15
CA SER A 46 1.39 -1.20 -1.13
C SER A 46 2.43 -0.16 -1.53
N MET A 47 3.53 -0.56 -2.15
CA MET A 47 4.38 0.37 -2.92
C MET A 47 3.58 1.11 -4.00
N ALA A 48 2.48 0.54 -4.50
CA ALA A 48 1.52 1.21 -5.38
C ALA A 48 0.77 2.38 -4.71
N GLY A 49 0.84 2.52 -3.39
CA GLY A 49 0.39 3.70 -2.64
C GLY A 49 1.44 4.82 -2.55
N MET A 50 2.62 4.60 -3.12
CA MET A 50 3.72 5.57 -3.20
C MET A 50 4.14 5.87 -4.64
N THR A 51 3.91 4.94 -5.56
CA THR A 51 4.29 5.05 -6.97
C THR A 51 3.16 4.56 -7.88
N GLY A 52 2.93 5.26 -8.99
CA GLY A 52 2.02 4.79 -10.03
C GLY A 52 2.65 3.68 -10.86
N THR A 53 1.84 2.72 -11.26
CA THR A 53 2.23 1.62 -12.16
C THR A 53 1.19 1.50 -13.26
N ALA A 54 1.62 1.30 -14.50
CA ALA A 54 0.70 1.13 -15.63
C ALA A 54 -0.22 -0.10 -15.39
N ASN A 55 -1.45 -0.02 -15.89
CA ASN A 55 -2.47 -1.05 -15.76
C ASN A 55 -2.94 -1.39 -14.33
N LEU A 56 -2.64 -0.51 -13.35
CA LEU A 56 -3.08 -0.60 -11.96
C LEU A 56 -3.66 0.73 -11.46
N ASN A 57 -4.31 1.52 -12.30
CA ASN A 57 -4.72 2.89 -11.97
C ASN A 57 -5.68 2.96 -10.76
N ASP A 58 -6.73 2.15 -10.76
CA ASP A 58 -7.70 2.03 -9.67
C ASP A 58 -7.04 1.50 -8.38
N TYR A 59 -6.22 0.48 -8.51
CA TYR A 59 -5.48 -0.09 -7.39
C TYR A 59 -4.48 0.92 -6.79
N CYS A 60 -3.67 1.60 -7.61
CA CYS A 60 -2.76 2.63 -7.14
C CYS A 60 -3.53 3.75 -6.43
N ALA A 61 -4.60 4.27 -7.03
CA ALA A 61 -5.44 5.29 -6.42
C ALA A 61 -5.97 4.84 -5.05
N SER A 62 -6.47 3.61 -4.94
CA SER A 62 -6.97 3.06 -3.69
C SER A 62 -5.88 2.94 -2.62
N LYS A 63 -4.67 2.56 -3.00
CA LYS A 63 -3.56 2.39 -2.06
C LYS A 63 -2.93 3.72 -1.63
N TYR A 64 -2.90 4.73 -2.49
CA TYR A 64 -2.59 6.11 -2.11
C TYR A 64 -3.61 6.66 -1.11
N ALA A 65 -4.90 6.40 -1.34
CA ALA A 65 -5.94 6.83 -0.42
C ALA A 65 -5.78 6.22 0.98
N VAL A 66 -5.35 4.96 1.10
CA VAL A 66 -5.04 4.34 2.39
C VAL A 66 -3.86 5.02 3.09
N VAL A 67 -2.81 5.38 2.36
CA VAL A 67 -1.67 6.13 2.93
C VAL A 67 -2.15 7.47 3.50
N GLY A 68 -2.87 8.27 2.70
CA GLY A 68 -3.39 9.56 3.15
C GLY A 68 -4.37 9.46 4.31
N LEU A 69 -5.20 8.40 4.34
CA LEU A 69 -6.11 8.13 5.46
C LEU A 69 -5.34 7.90 6.76
N MET A 70 -4.28 7.08 6.71
CA MET A 70 -3.50 6.74 7.91
C MET A 70 -2.67 7.93 8.41
N GLU A 71 -2.10 8.73 7.50
CA GLU A 71 -1.42 9.98 7.86
C GLU A 71 -2.38 10.98 8.53
N SER A 72 -3.59 11.13 7.99
CA SER A 72 -4.62 12.00 8.56
C SER A 72 -5.11 11.51 9.93
N LEU A 73 -5.27 10.19 10.08
CA LEU A 73 -5.66 9.58 11.37
C LEU A 73 -4.58 9.82 12.44
N GLU A 74 -3.31 9.64 12.09
CA GLU A 74 -2.19 9.94 13.01
C GLU A 74 -2.23 11.40 13.48
N GLY A 75 -2.44 12.35 12.56
CA GLY A 75 -2.61 13.76 12.89
C GLY A 75 -3.79 14.01 13.84
N GLN A 76 -4.91 13.34 13.63
CA GLN A 76 -6.08 13.43 14.51
C GLN A 76 -5.78 12.89 15.91
N LEU A 77 -5.19 11.70 16.02
CA LEU A 77 -4.80 11.10 17.30
C LEU A 77 -3.82 11.99 18.07
N TYR A 78 -2.88 12.59 17.33
CA TYR A 78 -1.96 13.57 17.90
C TYR A 78 -2.70 14.77 18.53
N ASN A 79 -3.64 15.38 17.81
CA ASN A 79 -4.41 16.52 18.29
C ASN A 79 -5.33 16.17 19.48
N GLU A 80 -5.84 14.94 19.51
CA GLU A 80 -6.67 14.44 20.62
C GLU A 80 -5.85 14.01 21.85
N GLY A 81 -4.51 14.05 21.77
CA GLY A 81 -3.63 13.64 22.86
C GLY A 81 -3.57 12.12 23.09
N ALA A 82 -4.05 11.32 22.16
CA ALA A 82 -4.13 9.86 22.25
C ALA A 82 -2.77 9.19 21.95
N ARG A 83 -1.74 9.52 22.72
CA ARG A 83 -0.34 9.12 22.50
C ARG A 83 -0.07 7.61 22.63
N GLY A 84 -0.96 6.88 23.28
CA GLY A 84 -0.87 5.43 23.40
C GLY A 84 -1.58 4.67 22.25
N VAL A 85 -2.09 5.37 21.24
CA VAL A 85 -2.67 4.76 20.04
C VAL A 85 -1.71 4.98 18.87
N HIS A 86 -1.22 3.92 18.27
CA HIS A 86 -0.26 3.96 17.16
C HIS A 86 -0.93 3.61 15.84
N CYS A 87 -0.61 4.37 14.79
CA CYS A 87 -1.04 4.11 13.42
C CYS A 87 0.14 3.69 12.56
N SER A 88 0.01 2.56 11.87
CA SER A 88 1.03 2.08 10.96
C SER A 88 0.46 1.79 9.58
N VAL A 89 1.12 2.26 8.54
CA VAL A 89 0.81 1.89 7.16
C VAL A 89 1.95 1.06 6.58
N ILE A 90 1.62 -0.15 6.13
CA ILE A 90 2.59 -1.08 5.58
C ILE A 90 2.49 -1.05 4.06
N CYS A 91 3.59 -0.76 3.39
CA CYS A 91 3.69 -0.64 1.94
C CYS A 91 4.62 -1.72 1.36
N PRO A 92 4.14 -2.95 1.19
CA PRO A 92 4.96 -4.02 0.62
C PRO A 92 5.11 -3.86 -0.89
N TYR A 93 6.24 -4.37 -1.40
CA TYR A 93 6.42 -4.71 -2.80
C TYR A 93 5.63 -5.98 -3.15
N TYR A 94 5.78 -6.54 -4.33
CA TYR A 94 5.08 -7.76 -4.73
C TYR A 94 5.38 -8.92 -3.81
N ILE A 95 4.32 -9.57 -3.31
CA ILE A 95 4.40 -10.69 -2.36
C ILE A 95 4.00 -11.99 -3.10
N ASP A 96 4.74 -13.06 -2.86
CA ASP A 96 4.47 -14.39 -3.38
C ASP A 96 3.29 -15.06 -2.63
N THR A 97 2.08 -14.62 -2.94
CA THR A 97 0.82 -15.16 -2.40
C THR A 97 -0.10 -15.75 -3.47
N GLY A 98 0.35 -15.77 -4.72
CA GLY A 98 -0.48 -16.11 -5.88
C GLY A 98 -1.42 -14.99 -6.34
N MET A 99 -1.60 -13.90 -5.58
CA MET A 99 -2.40 -12.74 -5.99
C MET A 99 -1.80 -12.08 -7.24
N PHE A 100 -0.49 -11.99 -7.31
CA PHE A 100 0.26 -11.41 -8.42
C PHE A 100 0.89 -12.47 -9.34
N ALA A 101 0.18 -13.59 -9.57
CA ALA A 101 0.65 -14.60 -10.50
C ALA A 101 0.88 -14.00 -11.90
N GLY A 102 2.03 -14.29 -12.50
CA GLY A 102 2.43 -13.75 -13.80
C GLY A 102 2.98 -12.32 -13.78
N VAL A 103 3.09 -11.65 -12.62
CA VAL A 103 3.75 -10.35 -12.55
C VAL A 103 5.25 -10.49 -12.86
N ASN A 104 5.79 -9.51 -13.59
CA ASN A 104 7.23 -9.34 -13.68
C ASN A 104 7.68 -8.35 -12.60
N PRO A 105 8.33 -8.81 -11.52
CA PRO A 105 8.70 -7.93 -10.42
C PRO A 105 9.90 -7.00 -10.74
N GLY A 106 10.42 -7.03 -11.98
CA GLY A 106 11.57 -6.22 -12.37
C GLY A 106 12.85 -6.66 -11.66
N VAL A 107 13.60 -5.69 -11.14
CA VAL A 107 14.92 -5.94 -10.51
C VAL A 107 14.85 -6.47 -9.08
N LEU A 108 13.69 -6.40 -8.44
CA LEU A 108 13.50 -6.87 -7.06
C LEU A 108 12.80 -8.24 -7.05
N PRO A 109 13.24 -9.17 -6.21
CA PRO A 109 12.56 -10.45 -6.08
C PRO A 109 11.19 -10.29 -5.39
N LEU A 110 10.31 -11.28 -5.61
CA LEU A 110 9.07 -11.38 -4.84
C LEU A 110 9.37 -11.55 -3.36
N LEU A 111 8.62 -10.85 -2.53
CA LEU A 111 8.72 -10.99 -1.07
C LEU A 111 8.04 -12.28 -0.62
N LYS A 112 8.63 -12.95 0.34
CA LYS A 112 7.95 -14.04 1.05
C LYS A 112 6.92 -13.44 2.02
N PRO A 113 5.72 -14.02 2.19
CA PRO A 113 4.70 -13.52 3.13
C PRO A 113 5.26 -13.28 4.53
N ARG A 114 6.16 -14.16 5.02
CA ARG A 114 6.77 -14.04 6.35
C ARG A 114 7.58 -12.75 6.54
N GLN A 115 8.21 -12.24 5.49
CA GLN A 115 8.98 -10.99 5.58
C GLN A 115 8.04 -9.80 5.87
N VAL A 116 6.89 -9.76 5.23
CA VAL A 116 5.88 -8.72 5.45
C VAL A 116 5.25 -8.85 6.83
N VAL A 117 4.93 -10.08 7.26
CA VAL A 117 4.43 -10.32 8.63
C VAL A 117 5.41 -9.86 9.69
N ASN A 118 6.71 -10.16 9.52
CA ASN A 118 7.72 -9.69 10.47
C ASN A 118 7.81 -8.16 10.53
N ALA A 119 7.70 -7.48 9.39
CA ALA A 119 7.69 -6.02 9.35
C ALA A 119 6.42 -5.44 10.03
N MET A 120 5.26 -6.08 9.85
CA MET A 120 4.02 -5.69 10.54
C MET A 120 4.15 -5.87 12.05
N MET A 121 4.70 -6.99 12.51
CA MET A 121 4.92 -7.25 13.94
C MET A 121 5.87 -6.24 14.55
N HIS A 122 6.97 -5.89 13.83
CA HIS A 122 7.88 -4.83 14.26
C HIS A 122 7.15 -3.49 14.40
N ALA A 123 6.34 -3.11 13.41
CA ALA A 123 5.59 -1.86 13.46
C ALA A 123 4.60 -1.81 14.65
N ILE A 124 3.98 -2.94 15.01
CA ILE A 124 3.11 -3.04 16.19
C ILE A 124 3.92 -2.85 17.48
N GLU A 125 5.09 -3.47 17.56
CA GLU A 125 5.93 -3.47 18.77
C GLU A 125 6.59 -2.12 19.02
N TYR A 126 7.07 -1.46 17.96
CA TYR A 126 7.85 -0.23 18.05
C TYR A 126 7.07 1.04 17.67
N GLY A 127 5.86 0.91 17.16
CA GLY A 127 5.02 2.05 16.77
C GLY A 127 5.47 2.74 15.48
N ASP A 128 6.11 2.02 14.55
CA ASP A 128 6.55 2.59 13.28
C ASP A 128 5.34 3.05 12.45
N HIS A 129 5.30 4.34 12.12
CA HIS A 129 4.17 4.92 11.38
C HIS A 129 4.15 4.48 9.91
N PHE A 130 5.29 4.44 9.23
CA PHE A 130 5.37 4.14 7.80
C PHE A 130 6.43 3.07 7.52
N VAL A 131 6.01 1.94 6.97
CA VAL A 131 6.87 0.79 6.75
C VAL A 131 6.80 0.31 5.31
N THR A 132 7.93 0.30 4.62
CA THR A 132 8.06 -0.36 3.31
C THR A 132 8.75 -1.71 3.44
N CYS A 133 8.38 -2.64 2.59
CA CYS A 133 9.07 -3.90 2.45
C CYS A 133 9.50 -4.07 0.97
N PRO A 134 10.78 -4.04 0.67
CA PRO A 134 11.97 -3.77 1.54
C PRO A 134 12.00 -2.36 2.16
N TRP A 135 12.61 -2.24 3.32
CA TRP A 135 12.61 -1.01 4.15
C TRP A 135 13.18 0.23 3.45
N TYR A 136 14.17 0.07 2.58
CA TYR A 136 14.85 1.17 1.88
C TYR A 136 14.02 1.79 0.75
N LEU A 137 12.95 1.14 0.30
CA LEU A 137 12.17 1.63 -0.86
C LEU A 137 11.50 2.96 -0.60
N GLN A 138 11.11 3.26 0.62
CA GLN A 138 10.58 4.57 1.00
C GLN A 138 11.58 5.69 0.65
N SER A 139 12.80 5.56 1.14
CA SER A 139 13.85 6.55 0.91
C SER A 139 14.18 6.68 -0.58
N VAL A 140 14.29 5.57 -1.29
CA VAL A 140 14.56 5.56 -2.74
C VAL A 140 13.47 6.32 -3.49
N VAL A 141 12.19 6.04 -3.23
CA VAL A 141 11.07 6.69 -3.93
C VAL A 141 11.03 8.18 -3.63
N TYR A 142 11.18 8.57 -2.37
CA TYR A 142 11.15 10.00 -2.00
C TYR A 142 12.34 10.76 -2.56
N LEU A 143 13.56 10.22 -2.50
CA LEU A 143 14.75 10.85 -3.08
C LEU A 143 14.63 10.99 -4.60
N CYS A 144 14.17 9.96 -5.30
CA CYS A 144 13.94 10.04 -6.73
C CYS A 144 12.95 11.17 -7.08
N ARG A 145 11.85 11.27 -6.34
CA ARG A 145 10.83 12.30 -6.58
C ARG A 145 11.28 13.71 -6.21
N LEU A 146 12.13 13.84 -5.20
CA LEU A 146 12.66 15.13 -4.75
C LEU A 146 13.76 15.67 -5.68
N LEU A 147 14.64 14.79 -6.15
CA LEU A 147 15.87 15.18 -6.83
C LEU A 147 15.77 15.13 -8.36
N LEU A 148 14.82 14.34 -8.90
CA LEU A 148 14.71 14.13 -10.35
C LEU A 148 13.43 14.76 -10.91
N PRO A 149 13.51 15.42 -12.08
CA PRO A 149 12.32 15.80 -12.82
C PRO A 149 11.45 14.59 -13.14
N TYR A 150 10.12 14.77 -13.08
CA TYR A 150 9.17 13.66 -13.25
C TYR A 150 9.38 12.81 -14.52
N PRO A 151 9.70 13.39 -15.72
CA PRO A 151 10.01 12.58 -16.90
C PRO A 151 11.22 11.65 -16.73
N VAL A 152 12.23 12.08 -15.94
CA VAL A 152 13.40 11.24 -15.64
C VAL A 152 13.00 10.09 -14.73
N VAL A 153 12.18 10.36 -13.70
CA VAL A 153 11.63 9.30 -12.83
C VAL A 153 10.86 8.26 -13.64
N MET A 154 10.00 8.70 -14.57
CA MET A 154 9.25 7.81 -15.45
C MET A 154 10.15 7.00 -16.37
N HIS A 155 11.24 7.59 -16.89
CA HIS A 155 12.23 6.88 -17.68
C HIS A 155 12.95 5.80 -16.84
N CYS A 156 13.37 6.14 -15.63
CA CYS A 156 13.96 5.18 -14.70
C CYS A 156 13.00 4.01 -14.40
N PHE A 157 11.73 4.30 -14.13
CA PHE A 157 10.71 3.26 -13.89
C PHE A 157 10.50 2.36 -15.10
N LYS A 158 10.59 2.90 -16.32
CA LYS A 158 10.53 2.10 -17.55
C LYS A 158 11.74 1.18 -17.67
N VAL A 159 12.95 1.71 -17.49
CA VAL A 159 14.20 0.93 -17.57
C VAL A 159 14.26 -0.16 -16.51
N LEU A 160 13.78 0.13 -15.30
CA LEU A 160 13.72 -0.84 -14.19
C LEU A 160 12.57 -1.84 -14.31
N GLY A 161 11.75 -1.76 -15.36
CA GLY A 161 10.64 -2.68 -15.60
C GLY A 161 9.40 -2.44 -14.73
N VAL A 162 9.37 -1.38 -13.92
CA VAL A 162 8.24 -1.08 -13.03
C VAL A 162 6.96 -0.82 -13.82
N LEU A 163 7.06 -0.08 -14.93
CA LEU A 163 5.89 0.24 -15.78
C LEU A 163 5.38 -0.96 -16.58
N ASP A 164 6.23 -1.96 -16.81
CA ASP A 164 5.89 -3.16 -17.57
C ASP A 164 5.53 -4.34 -16.68
N SER A 165 5.60 -4.18 -15.36
CA SER A 165 5.44 -5.27 -14.39
C SER A 165 4.11 -6.03 -14.53
N MET A 166 3.06 -5.36 -14.99
CA MET A 166 1.72 -5.94 -15.15
C MET A 166 1.43 -6.50 -16.55
N ASN A 167 2.36 -6.41 -17.49
CA ASN A 167 2.13 -6.84 -18.89
C ASN A 167 1.88 -8.35 -18.99
N THR A 168 2.49 -9.14 -18.11
CA THR A 168 2.37 -10.61 -18.06
C THR A 168 1.46 -11.09 -16.94
N PHE A 169 0.77 -10.18 -16.26
CA PHE A 169 -0.09 -10.47 -15.12
C PHE A 169 -1.30 -11.33 -15.52
N THR A 170 -1.46 -12.46 -14.88
CA THR A 170 -2.59 -13.39 -15.10
C THR A 170 -3.59 -13.39 -13.94
N GLY A 171 -3.15 -12.91 -12.78
CA GLY A 171 -3.96 -12.94 -11.56
C GLY A 171 -4.12 -14.34 -10.95
N ARG A 172 -4.81 -14.40 -9.85
CA ARG A 172 -5.11 -15.66 -9.18
C ARG A 172 -6.05 -16.50 -10.05
N LYS A 173 -5.63 -17.69 -10.45
CA LYS A 173 -6.54 -18.65 -11.10
C LYS A 173 -7.64 -19.00 -10.09
N THR A 174 -8.87 -18.60 -10.35
CA THR A 174 -10.05 -19.13 -9.65
C THR A 174 -10.06 -20.63 -9.90
N LYS A 175 -10.06 -21.44 -8.83
CA LYS A 175 -10.40 -22.85 -8.99
C LYS A 175 -11.82 -22.86 -9.56
N GLN A 176 -11.97 -23.33 -10.80
CA GLN A 176 -13.28 -23.77 -11.28
C GLN A 176 -13.64 -24.96 -10.39
N GLU A 177 -14.69 -24.79 -9.58
CA GLU A 177 -15.35 -25.90 -8.94
C GLU A 177 -16.07 -26.77 -9.98
#